data_b8da45faa68e193bd202c8388c03b376
#
_entry.id   b8da45faa68e193bd202c8388c03b376
#
_cell.length_a   1.000
_cell.length_b   1.000
_cell.length_c   1.000
_cell.angle_alpha   90.00
_cell.angle_beta   90.00
_cell.angle_gamma   90.00
#
_symmetry.space_group_name_H-M   'P 1'
#
loop_
_entity.id
_entity.type
_entity.pdbx_description
1 polymer ?
#
loop_
_entity_poly.entity_id
_entity_poly.type
_entity_poly.pdbx_seq_one_letter_code
_entity_poly.pdbx_strand_id
1 'polypeptide(L)'
;MLRLITDFDGPIIDVSERYYRVYQFCLEKIRRPNQQVRELAKAEFWQLKRSRIPEKQIAVISGLDEAQAQEFSQLRRQTVHTQPYFDYDSLAPGAVQALLKIQQAGVDLVVMTMRRVRELDYAFKKHDLARFFPENRCYCLSNDYVKTRDIDDKPLLMARAIQELPPASDIWMVGDTEADIISATKHDIKVIAVECGIRDRAQLEPYQPDLIVRDLSSAVDLVLETALQQTT
;
A
#
# COMPACT_ATOMS: atom_id res chain seq x y z
N MET A 1 19.76 -12.18 -12.66
CA MET A 1 19.61 -11.30 -11.47
C MET A 1 18.18 -11.37 -11.02
N LEU A 2 17.94 -11.70 -9.75
CA LEU A 2 16.60 -11.67 -9.12
C LEU A 2 16.26 -10.24 -8.74
N ARG A 3 15.02 -9.82 -9.03
CA ARG A 3 14.48 -8.51 -8.65
C ARG A 3 13.20 -8.69 -7.84
N LEU A 4 13.09 -7.94 -6.75
CA LEU A 4 11.87 -7.80 -5.96
C LEU A 4 11.38 -6.36 -6.05
N ILE A 5 10.19 -6.18 -6.61
CA ILE A 5 9.46 -4.91 -6.59
C ILE A 5 8.45 -5.00 -5.45
N THR A 6 8.43 -4.06 -4.54
CA THR A 6 7.47 -4.06 -3.42
C THR A 6 6.64 -2.78 -3.42
N ASP A 7 5.34 -2.89 -3.13
CA ASP A 7 4.57 -1.72 -2.71
C ASP A 7 5.10 -1.21 -1.37
N PHE A 8 4.76 0.00 -1.03
CA PHE A 8 5.23 0.69 0.17
C PHE A 8 4.22 0.65 1.30
N ASP A 9 2.98 1.13 1.04
CA ASP A 9 1.88 1.07 1.99
C ASP A 9 1.34 -0.37 2.05
N GLY A 10 1.16 -0.89 3.24
CA GLY A 10 0.80 -2.30 3.47
C GLY A 10 2.02 -3.17 3.72
N PRO A 11 2.85 -3.51 2.74
CA PRO A 11 4.01 -4.38 2.95
C PRO A 11 5.08 -3.80 3.89
N ILE A 12 5.40 -2.51 3.77
CA ILE A 12 6.48 -1.85 4.52
C ILE A 12 5.92 -0.93 5.60
N ILE A 13 4.88 -0.16 5.29
CA ILE A 13 4.27 0.82 6.18
C ILE A 13 2.84 0.40 6.54
N ASP A 14 2.56 0.27 7.83
CA ASP A 14 1.20 0.18 8.36
C ASP A 14 0.56 1.57 8.37
N VAL A 15 -0.45 1.74 7.56
CA VAL A 15 -1.21 2.99 7.39
C VAL A 15 -2.53 3.00 8.18
N SER A 16 -2.82 1.94 8.91
CA SER A 16 -4.12 1.74 9.55
C SER A 16 -4.46 2.84 10.55
N GLU A 17 -3.46 3.31 11.33
CA GLU A 17 -3.65 4.40 12.29
C GLU A 17 -3.92 5.72 11.56
N ARG A 18 -3.17 6.07 10.52
CA ARG A 18 -3.41 7.25 9.70
C ARG A 18 -4.85 7.30 9.19
N TYR A 19 -5.31 6.20 8.60
CA TYR A 19 -6.66 6.10 8.06
C TYR A 19 -7.73 6.24 9.14
N TYR A 20 -7.48 5.65 10.30
CA TYR A 20 -8.39 5.74 11.44
C TYR A 20 -8.46 7.16 12.02
N ARG A 21 -7.33 7.87 12.19
CA ARG A 21 -7.30 9.26 12.65
C ARG A 21 -8.00 10.21 11.69
N VAL A 22 -7.84 9.99 10.38
CA VAL A 22 -8.58 10.76 9.37
C VAL A 22 -10.08 10.46 9.43
N TYR A 23 -10.47 9.20 9.66
CA TYR A 23 -11.89 8.85 9.87
C TYR A 23 -12.47 9.61 11.07
N GLN A 24 -11.80 9.59 12.22
CA GLN A 24 -12.23 10.29 13.42
C GLN A 24 -12.37 11.80 13.16
N PHE A 25 -11.37 12.39 12.54
CA PHE A 25 -11.37 13.81 12.18
C PHE A 25 -12.55 14.17 11.26
N CYS A 26 -12.78 13.38 10.22
CA CYS A 26 -13.88 13.62 9.29
C CYS A 26 -15.26 13.46 9.97
N LEU A 27 -15.41 12.45 10.81
CA LEU A 27 -16.66 12.22 11.56
C LEU A 27 -16.98 13.43 12.46
N GLU A 28 -15.99 13.91 13.22
CA GLU A 28 -16.15 15.07 14.10
C GLU A 28 -16.45 16.36 13.32
N LYS A 29 -15.84 16.55 12.15
CA LYS A 29 -16.03 17.76 11.35
C LYS A 29 -17.37 17.81 10.65
N ILE A 30 -17.94 16.66 10.27
CA ILE A 30 -19.15 16.58 9.45
C ILE A 30 -20.42 16.41 10.30
N ARG A 31 -20.32 15.84 11.51
CA ARG A 31 -21.49 15.74 12.38
C ARG A 31 -22.08 17.11 12.72
N ARG A 32 -23.40 17.17 12.82
CA ARG A 32 -24.10 18.39 13.26
C ARG A 32 -24.05 18.53 14.78
N PRO A 33 -24.24 19.75 15.31
CA PRO A 33 -24.40 19.93 16.75
C PRO A 33 -25.49 19.00 17.31
N ASN A 34 -25.16 18.31 18.42
CA ASN A 34 -26.04 17.36 19.12
C ASN A 34 -26.44 16.11 18.32
N GLN A 35 -25.89 15.89 17.12
CA GLN A 35 -26.10 14.64 16.37
C GLN A 35 -25.39 13.49 17.08
N GLN A 36 -26.15 12.43 17.36
CA GLN A 36 -25.60 11.18 17.88
C GLN A 36 -24.90 10.47 16.72
N VAL A 37 -23.60 10.29 16.82
CA VAL A 37 -22.80 9.50 15.88
C VAL A 37 -22.10 8.37 16.64
N ARG A 38 -21.91 7.25 15.96
CA ARG A 38 -21.16 6.10 16.46
C ARG A 38 -19.74 6.16 15.90
N GLU A 39 -18.78 6.51 16.72
CA GLU A 39 -17.39 6.30 16.36
C GLU A 39 -17.07 4.79 16.41
N LEU A 40 -16.67 4.23 15.27
CA LEU A 40 -16.29 2.83 15.15
C LEU A 40 -14.98 2.59 15.89
N ALA A 41 -14.84 1.44 16.55
CA ALA A 41 -13.53 1.03 17.05
C ALA A 41 -12.54 0.83 15.88
N LYS A 42 -11.24 1.09 16.10
CA LYS A 42 -10.21 0.99 15.04
C LYS A 42 -10.26 -0.36 14.32
N ALA A 43 -10.41 -1.46 15.03
CA ALA A 43 -10.45 -2.80 14.43
C ALA A 43 -11.67 -2.97 13.50
N GLU A 44 -12.85 -2.48 13.92
CA GLU A 44 -14.08 -2.51 13.10
C GLU A 44 -13.92 -1.63 11.85
N PHE A 45 -13.46 -0.39 12.02
CA PHE A 45 -13.19 0.51 10.90
C PHE A 45 -12.21 -0.12 9.90
N TRP A 46 -11.09 -0.68 10.40
CA TRP A 46 -10.08 -1.27 9.54
C TRP A 46 -10.59 -2.50 8.79
N GLN A 47 -11.41 -3.31 9.44
CA GLN A 47 -12.07 -4.44 8.75
C GLN A 47 -12.97 -3.95 7.59
N LEU A 48 -13.77 -2.92 7.80
CA LEU A 48 -14.58 -2.33 6.73
C LEU A 48 -13.72 -1.82 5.56
N LYS A 49 -12.57 -1.20 5.87
CA LYS A 49 -11.61 -0.74 4.85
C LYS A 49 -11.04 -1.91 4.06
N ARG A 50 -10.62 -2.96 4.74
CA ARG A 50 -10.05 -4.16 4.12
C ARG A 50 -11.05 -4.88 3.22
N SER A 51 -12.31 -4.89 3.60
CA SER A 51 -13.41 -5.44 2.82
C SER A 51 -13.94 -4.49 1.71
N ARG A 52 -13.22 -3.40 1.39
CA ARG A 52 -13.57 -2.40 0.36
C ARG A 52 -14.92 -1.73 0.55
N ILE A 53 -15.43 -1.67 1.79
CA ILE A 53 -16.66 -0.91 2.05
C ILE A 53 -16.41 0.57 1.70
N PRO A 54 -17.27 1.18 0.84
CA PRO A 54 -17.11 2.57 0.42
C PRO A 54 -17.10 3.55 1.59
N GLU A 55 -16.32 4.61 1.50
CA GLU A 55 -16.22 5.65 2.55
C GLU A 55 -17.57 6.23 2.93
N LYS A 56 -18.47 6.44 1.94
CA LYS A 56 -19.83 6.89 2.20
C LYS A 56 -20.61 5.91 3.08
N GLN A 57 -20.49 4.62 2.81
CA GLN A 57 -21.17 3.59 3.58
C GLN A 57 -20.62 3.51 5.01
N ILE A 58 -19.31 3.66 5.20
CA ILE A 58 -18.70 3.76 6.53
C ILE A 58 -19.25 4.96 7.30
N ALA A 59 -19.43 6.10 6.63
CA ALA A 59 -20.01 7.31 7.21
C ALA A 59 -21.48 7.08 7.64
N VAL A 60 -22.29 6.40 6.80
CA VAL A 60 -23.68 6.04 7.13
C VAL A 60 -23.74 5.08 8.32
N ILE A 61 -22.87 4.05 8.37
CA ILE A 61 -22.75 3.12 9.50
C ILE A 61 -22.41 3.88 10.79
N SER A 62 -21.68 4.99 10.68
CA SER A 62 -21.32 5.87 11.79
C SER A 62 -22.44 6.85 12.20
N GLY A 63 -23.61 6.82 11.54
CA GLY A 63 -24.78 7.64 11.89
C GLY A 63 -24.88 8.99 11.16
N LEU A 64 -24.11 9.18 10.07
CA LEU A 64 -24.26 10.32 9.18
C LEU A 64 -25.36 10.07 8.15
N ASP A 65 -26.09 11.10 7.74
CA ASP A 65 -27.02 11.01 6.62
C ASP A 65 -26.31 11.00 5.26
N GLU A 66 -27.04 10.76 4.18
CA GLU A 66 -26.50 10.65 2.82
C GLU A 66 -25.73 11.90 2.36
N ALA A 67 -26.22 13.09 2.67
CA ALA A 67 -25.56 14.34 2.32
C ALA A 67 -24.23 14.47 3.08
N GLN A 68 -24.26 14.23 4.38
CA GLN A 68 -23.07 14.22 5.24
C GLN A 68 -22.07 13.12 4.81
N ALA A 69 -22.54 11.95 4.39
CA ALA A 69 -21.69 10.86 3.91
C ALA A 69 -20.93 11.24 2.62
N GLN A 70 -21.57 12.02 1.75
CA GLN A 70 -20.92 12.58 0.56
C GLN A 70 -19.79 13.55 0.95
N GLU A 71 -20.07 14.50 1.86
CA GLU A 71 -19.10 15.47 2.36
C GLU A 71 -17.95 14.76 3.11
N PHE A 72 -18.27 13.76 3.93
CA PHE A 72 -17.29 12.93 4.62
C PHE A 72 -16.31 12.26 3.65
N SER A 73 -16.83 11.60 2.62
CA SER A 73 -16.02 10.93 1.61
C SER A 73 -15.08 11.91 0.88
N GLN A 74 -15.57 13.11 0.59
CA GLN A 74 -14.78 14.16 -0.06
C GLN A 74 -13.69 14.71 0.87
N LEU A 75 -14.03 15.06 2.10
CA LEU A 75 -13.10 15.56 3.11
C LEU A 75 -12.01 14.52 3.38
N ARG A 76 -12.38 13.25 3.57
CA ARG A 76 -11.45 12.16 3.79
C ARG A 76 -10.44 12.05 2.64
N ARG A 77 -10.89 12.12 1.39
CA ARG A 77 -10.01 12.06 0.21
C ARG A 77 -9.00 13.21 0.18
N GLN A 78 -9.41 14.40 0.59
CA GLN A 78 -8.54 15.59 0.65
C GLN A 78 -7.54 15.52 1.79
N THR A 79 -7.84 14.77 2.88
CA THR A 79 -7.09 14.81 4.14
C THR A 79 -6.08 13.67 4.29
N VAL A 80 -6.42 12.45 3.80
CA VAL A 80 -5.67 11.22 4.13
C VAL A 80 -4.21 11.20 3.66
N HIS A 81 -3.87 12.03 2.67
CA HIS A 81 -2.51 12.19 2.15
C HIS A 81 -1.94 13.58 2.45
N THR A 82 -2.18 14.09 3.65
CA THR A 82 -1.67 15.39 4.10
C THR A 82 -0.97 15.30 5.45
N GLN A 83 -0.10 16.26 5.75
CA GLN A 83 0.35 16.49 7.11
C GLN A 83 -0.80 17.06 7.96
N PRO A 84 -0.88 16.72 9.27
CA PRO A 84 0.09 15.91 10.02
C PRO A 84 -0.18 14.39 9.99
N TYR A 85 -1.09 13.90 9.15
CA TYR A 85 -1.57 12.51 9.22
C TYR A 85 -0.50 11.47 8.88
N PHE A 86 0.50 11.80 8.08
CA PHE A 86 1.65 10.91 7.84
C PHE A 86 2.46 10.57 9.11
N ASP A 87 2.30 11.37 10.18
CA ASP A 87 2.92 11.08 11.48
C ASP A 87 2.37 9.83 12.15
N TYR A 88 1.17 9.40 11.77
CA TYR A 88 0.54 8.17 12.26
C TYR A 88 0.94 6.92 11.50
N ASP A 89 1.73 7.04 10.43
CA ASP A 89 2.31 5.88 9.75
C ASP A 89 3.39 5.24 10.62
N SER A 90 3.42 3.89 10.67
CA SER A 90 4.43 3.10 11.37
C SER A 90 4.97 2.00 10.48
N LEU A 91 6.13 1.46 10.84
CA LEU A 91 6.67 0.28 10.15
C LEU A 91 5.74 -0.92 10.36
N ALA A 92 5.45 -1.65 9.29
CA ALA A 92 4.77 -2.94 9.39
C ALA A 92 5.64 -3.94 10.16
N PRO A 93 5.03 -4.82 10.98
CA PRO A 93 5.78 -5.82 11.74
C PRO A 93 6.68 -6.67 10.85
N GLY A 94 7.96 -6.78 11.18
CA GLY A 94 8.93 -7.56 10.42
C GLY A 94 9.45 -6.93 9.12
N ALA A 95 8.95 -5.77 8.70
CA ALA A 95 9.32 -5.16 7.41
C ALA A 95 10.82 -4.87 7.31
N VAL A 96 11.44 -4.27 8.33
CA VAL A 96 12.88 -3.96 8.32
C VAL A 96 13.71 -5.23 8.24
N GLN A 97 13.35 -6.28 8.96
CA GLN A 97 14.03 -7.58 8.91
C GLN A 97 13.95 -8.21 7.53
N ALA A 98 12.78 -8.13 6.87
CA ALA A 98 12.60 -8.60 5.51
C ALA A 98 13.48 -7.80 4.52
N LEU A 99 13.53 -6.48 4.63
CA LEU A 99 14.39 -5.62 3.80
C LEU A 99 15.89 -5.93 4.00
N LEU A 100 16.32 -6.16 5.24
CA LEU A 100 17.70 -6.57 5.54
C LEU A 100 18.03 -7.93 4.91
N LYS A 101 17.10 -8.89 4.96
CA LYS A 101 17.26 -10.22 4.36
C LYS A 101 17.42 -10.14 2.84
N ILE A 102 16.62 -9.31 2.17
CA ILE A 102 16.73 -9.03 0.73
C ILE A 102 18.10 -8.44 0.39
N GLN A 103 18.55 -7.44 1.15
CA GLN A 103 19.83 -6.76 0.95
C GLN A 103 21.00 -7.74 1.12
N GLN A 104 20.98 -8.59 2.15
CA GLN A 104 22.00 -9.61 2.42
C GLN A 104 22.05 -10.68 1.31
N ALA A 105 20.93 -11.00 0.71
CA ALA A 105 20.83 -11.94 -0.41
C ALA A 105 21.27 -11.33 -1.76
N GLY A 106 21.60 -10.04 -1.82
CA GLY A 106 21.99 -9.36 -3.06
C GLY A 106 20.88 -9.24 -4.10
N VAL A 107 19.63 -9.29 -3.68
CA VAL A 107 18.47 -9.11 -4.56
C VAL A 107 18.31 -7.64 -4.94
N ASP A 108 18.03 -7.37 -6.22
CA ASP A 108 17.74 -6.02 -6.71
C ASP A 108 16.35 -5.58 -6.21
N LEU A 109 16.36 -4.75 -5.16
CA LEU A 109 15.15 -4.29 -4.48
C LEU A 109 14.66 -2.96 -5.04
N VAL A 110 13.39 -2.91 -5.40
CA VAL A 110 12.71 -1.73 -5.97
C VAL A 110 11.46 -1.44 -5.16
N VAL A 111 11.23 -0.18 -4.80
CA VAL A 111 9.94 0.27 -4.27
C VAL A 111 9.09 0.88 -5.36
N MET A 112 7.81 0.49 -5.42
CA MET A 112 6.82 1.04 -6.35
C MET A 112 5.55 1.42 -5.61
N THR A 113 5.28 2.73 -5.51
CA THR A 113 4.19 3.23 -4.68
C THR A 113 3.39 4.33 -5.38
N MET A 114 2.10 4.42 -5.02
CA MET A 114 1.24 5.52 -5.45
C MET A 114 1.39 6.78 -4.57
N ARG A 115 2.35 6.81 -3.65
CA ARG A 115 2.78 8.03 -2.96
C ARG A 115 3.49 8.97 -3.93
N ARG A 116 3.44 10.27 -3.65
CA ARG A 116 4.28 11.27 -4.34
C ARG A 116 5.69 11.27 -3.78
N VAL A 117 6.63 11.79 -4.57
CA VAL A 117 8.05 11.92 -4.16
C VAL A 117 8.16 12.49 -2.73
N ARG A 118 7.55 13.65 -2.45
CA ARG A 118 7.61 14.29 -1.12
C ARG A 118 7.04 13.43 0.01
N GLU A 119 6.06 12.56 -0.29
CA GLU A 119 5.41 11.67 0.68
C GLU A 119 6.29 10.45 0.97
N LEU A 120 6.97 9.95 -0.06
CA LEU A 120 7.94 8.85 0.07
C LEU A 120 9.20 9.31 0.82
N ASP A 121 9.75 10.48 0.45
CA ASP A 121 10.92 11.09 1.11
C ASP A 121 10.66 11.34 2.60
N TYR A 122 9.47 11.84 2.94
CA TYR A 122 9.08 12.02 4.33
C TYR A 122 9.11 10.68 5.10
N ALA A 123 8.51 9.64 4.55
CA ALA A 123 8.49 8.33 5.19
C ALA A 123 9.89 7.71 5.27
N PHE A 124 10.71 7.85 4.23
CA PHE A 124 12.10 7.38 4.22
C PHE A 124 12.92 8.05 5.32
N LYS A 125 12.80 9.36 5.46
CA LYS A 125 13.47 10.10 6.53
C LYS A 125 12.98 9.71 7.91
N LYS A 126 11.66 9.57 8.08
CA LYS A 126 11.04 9.22 9.37
C LYS A 126 11.45 7.83 9.87
N HIS A 127 11.58 6.86 8.98
CA HIS A 127 11.79 5.45 9.30
C HIS A 127 13.17 4.90 8.93
N ASP A 128 14.10 5.76 8.49
CA ASP A 128 15.46 5.38 8.06
C ASP A 128 15.46 4.29 6.95
N LEU A 129 14.59 4.48 5.94
CA LEU A 129 14.41 3.49 4.86
C LEU A 129 15.25 3.77 3.61
N ALA A 130 15.80 4.98 3.45
CA ALA A 130 16.61 5.36 2.27
C ALA A 130 17.81 4.43 2.04
N ARG A 131 18.34 3.81 3.09
CA ARG A 131 19.44 2.84 3.02
C ARG A 131 19.12 1.57 2.25
N PHE A 132 17.84 1.25 2.06
CA PHE A 132 17.38 0.07 1.32
C PHE A 132 17.08 0.37 -0.14
N PHE A 133 16.76 1.64 -0.46
CA PHE A 133 16.24 2.04 -1.76
C PHE A 133 17.07 3.17 -2.34
N PRO A 134 18.07 2.88 -3.18
CA PRO A 134 18.76 3.91 -3.96
C PRO A 134 17.73 4.69 -4.82
N GLU A 135 18.03 5.94 -5.14
CA GLU A 135 17.11 6.83 -5.88
C GLU A 135 16.60 6.18 -7.19
N ASN A 136 17.47 5.51 -7.93
CA ASN A 136 17.14 4.81 -9.17
C ASN A 136 16.40 3.48 -8.96
N ARG A 137 15.95 3.19 -7.75
CA ARG A 137 15.09 2.05 -7.36
C ARG A 137 13.79 2.50 -6.71
N CYS A 138 13.44 3.79 -6.83
CA CYS A 138 12.25 4.38 -6.28
C CYS A 138 11.28 4.79 -7.40
N TYR A 139 10.19 4.07 -7.55
CA TYR A 139 9.13 4.38 -8.50
C TYR A 139 7.92 4.90 -7.75
N CYS A 140 7.68 6.20 -7.87
CA CYS A 140 6.59 6.91 -7.23
C CYS A 140 6.04 8.01 -8.15
N LEU A 141 4.94 8.64 -7.75
CA LEU A 141 4.31 9.71 -8.53
C LEU A 141 5.06 11.03 -8.36
N SER A 142 5.15 11.83 -9.41
CA SER A 142 5.63 13.20 -9.28
C SER A 142 4.72 14.02 -8.35
N ASN A 143 5.24 15.11 -7.80
CA ASN A 143 4.49 15.91 -6.82
C ASN A 143 3.26 16.61 -7.42
N ASP A 144 3.25 16.83 -8.72
CA ASP A 144 2.20 17.46 -9.52
C ASP A 144 1.32 16.46 -10.29
N TYR A 145 1.59 15.15 -10.15
CA TYR A 145 0.82 14.13 -10.84
C TYR A 145 -0.68 14.20 -10.51
N VAL A 146 -1.50 14.22 -11.54
CA VAL A 146 -2.96 14.15 -11.40
C VAL A 146 -3.38 12.69 -11.33
N LYS A 147 -3.51 12.20 -10.11
CA LYS A 147 -3.88 10.81 -9.82
C LYS A 147 -5.32 10.52 -10.25
N THR A 148 -5.52 9.40 -10.96
CA THR A 148 -6.83 8.88 -11.32
C THR A 148 -7.23 7.72 -10.40
N ARG A 149 -7.12 6.48 -10.85
CA ARG A 149 -7.33 5.29 -10.04
C ARG A 149 -6.04 4.47 -9.97
N ASP A 150 -5.73 3.90 -8.83
CA ASP A 150 -4.50 3.12 -8.64
C ASP A 150 -4.38 1.97 -9.63
N ILE A 151 -5.51 1.33 -9.99
CA ILE A 151 -5.57 0.25 -10.99
C ILE A 151 -5.23 0.71 -12.41
N ASP A 152 -5.31 2.00 -12.71
CA ASP A 152 -4.97 2.57 -14.01
C ASP A 152 -3.55 3.18 -13.99
N ASP A 153 -3.20 3.85 -12.89
CA ASP A 153 -1.94 4.59 -12.76
C ASP A 153 -0.74 3.68 -12.43
N LYS A 154 -0.92 2.66 -11.58
CA LYS A 154 0.18 1.77 -11.16
C LYS A 154 0.74 0.92 -12.30
N PRO A 155 -0.05 0.39 -13.25
CA PRO A 155 0.50 -0.25 -14.45
C PRO A 155 1.37 0.64 -15.31
N LEU A 156 1.09 1.95 -15.38
CA LEU A 156 1.95 2.90 -16.11
C LEU A 156 3.29 3.09 -15.40
N LEU A 157 3.27 3.11 -14.07
CA LEU A 157 4.47 3.17 -13.25
C LEU A 157 5.33 1.90 -13.42
N MET A 158 4.69 0.72 -13.50
CA MET A 158 5.35 -0.54 -13.78
C MET A 158 5.99 -0.56 -15.17
N ALA A 159 5.27 -0.10 -16.20
CA ALA A 159 5.80 0.00 -17.56
C ALA A 159 7.07 0.87 -17.60
N ARG A 160 7.06 2.03 -16.90
CA ARG A 160 8.22 2.89 -16.76
C ARG A 160 9.39 2.16 -16.08
N ALA A 161 9.13 1.47 -14.98
CA ALA A 161 10.16 0.73 -14.25
C ALA A 161 10.83 -0.36 -15.12
N ILE A 162 10.04 -1.09 -15.91
CA ILE A 162 10.57 -2.12 -16.82
C ILE A 162 11.47 -1.52 -17.90
N GLN A 163 11.14 -0.33 -18.40
CA GLN A 163 11.94 0.36 -19.42
C GLN A 163 13.24 0.95 -18.88
N GLU A 164 13.23 1.45 -17.65
CA GLU A 164 14.37 2.15 -17.05
C GLU A 164 15.34 1.23 -16.29
N LEU A 165 14.84 0.13 -15.75
CA LEU A 165 15.64 -0.80 -14.96
C LEU A 165 16.45 -1.75 -15.86
N PRO A 166 17.67 -2.14 -15.44
CA PRO A 166 18.43 -3.17 -16.14
C PRO A 166 17.64 -4.47 -16.27
N PRO A 167 17.88 -5.32 -17.30
CA PRO A 167 17.22 -6.62 -17.42
C PRO A 167 17.42 -7.49 -16.17
N ALA A 168 16.36 -8.17 -15.73
CA ALA A 168 16.40 -9.16 -14.66
C ALA A 168 15.84 -10.48 -15.19
N SER A 169 16.41 -11.61 -14.71
CA SER A 169 16.01 -12.95 -15.13
C SER A 169 14.75 -13.45 -14.43
N ASP A 170 14.48 -12.96 -13.25
CA ASP A 170 13.30 -13.28 -12.46
C ASP A 170 12.83 -12.03 -11.71
N ILE A 171 11.56 -11.70 -11.83
CA ILE A 171 10.97 -10.49 -11.24
C ILE A 171 9.73 -10.89 -10.47
N TRP A 172 9.66 -10.42 -9.24
CA TRP A 172 8.50 -10.58 -8.37
C TRP A 172 7.96 -9.22 -7.94
N MET A 173 6.63 -9.11 -7.90
CA MET A 173 5.92 -8.00 -7.27
C MET A 173 5.33 -8.46 -5.94
N VAL A 174 5.47 -7.64 -4.90
CA VAL A 174 4.78 -7.83 -3.60
C VAL A 174 3.92 -6.61 -3.32
N GLY A 175 2.63 -6.82 -3.07
CA GLY A 175 1.70 -5.72 -2.77
C GLY A 175 0.44 -6.20 -2.05
N ASP A 176 -0.36 -5.26 -1.56
CA ASP A 176 -1.53 -5.55 -0.74
C ASP A 176 -2.86 -5.15 -1.40
N THR A 177 -2.81 -4.76 -2.69
CA THR A 177 -3.99 -4.29 -3.41
C THR A 177 -4.14 -4.94 -4.79
N GLU A 178 -5.36 -4.81 -5.33
CA GLU A 178 -5.66 -5.18 -6.71
C GLU A 178 -4.81 -4.43 -7.74
N ALA A 179 -4.36 -3.21 -7.43
CA ALA A 179 -3.52 -2.43 -8.33
C ALA A 179 -2.13 -3.05 -8.51
N ASP A 180 -1.59 -3.66 -7.46
CA ASP A 180 -0.32 -4.40 -7.50
C ASP A 180 -0.42 -5.62 -8.39
N ILE A 181 -1.47 -6.42 -8.19
CA ILE A 181 -1.70 -7.65 -8.94
C ILE A 181 -1.90 -7.33 -10.41
N ILE A 182 -2.80 -6.40 -10.75
CA ILE A 182 -3.06 -5.97 -12.13
C ILE A 182 -1.78 -5.42 -12.79
N SER A 183 -1.00 -4.64 -12.05
CA SER A 183 0.26 -4.07 -12.53
C SER A 183 1.27 -5.13 -12.91
N ALA A 184 1.45 -6.14 -12.07
CA ALA A 184 2.36 -7.25 -12.30
C ALA A 184 1.87 -8.15 -13.46
N THR A 185 0.61 -8.57 -13.41
CA THR A 185 0.01 -9.47 -14.41
C THR A 185 0.04 -8.88 -15.82
N LYS A 186 -0.18 -7.58 -15.99
CA LYS A 186 -0.09 -6.90 -17.30
C LYS A 186 1.29 -6.97 -17.94
N HIS A 187 2.31 -7.30 -17.18
CA HIS A 187 3.71 -7.35 -17.63
C HIS A 187 4.35 -8.72 -17.43
N ASP A 188 3.55 -9.76 -17.25
CA ASP A 188 4.01 -11.15 -17.04
C ASP A 188 4.98 -11.29 -15.86
N ILE A 189 4.80 -10.45 -14.81
CA ILE A 189 5.59 -10.47 -13.59
C ILE A 189 4.85 -11.27 -12.53
N LYS A 190 5.55 -12.19 -11.88
CA LYS A 190 5.02 -12.97 -10.76
C LYS A 190 4.61 -12.05 -9.61
N VAL A 191 3.47 -12.34 -8.97
CA VAL A 191 2.94 -11.47 -7.92
C VAL A 191 2.55 -12.25 -6.66
N ILE A 192 3.06 -11.79 -5.53
CA ILE A 192 2.67 -12.23 -4.20
C ILE A 192 1.83 -11.13 -3.55
N ALA A 193 0.57 -11.43 -3.30
CA ALA A 193 -0.29 -10.53 -2.53
C ALA A 193 -0.08 -10.74 -1.02
N VAL A 194 -0.08 -9.66 -0.23
CA VAL A 194 0.08 -9.73 1.22
C VAL A 194 -1.17 -9.26 1.95
N GLU A 195 -1.52 -9.97 3.03
CA GLU A 195 -2.73 -9.71 3.82
C GLU A 195 -2.52 -8.68 4.94
N CYS A 196 -1.31 -8.15 5.12
CA CYS A 196 -1.02 -7.17 6.17
C CYS A 196 -1.53 -5.74 5.87
N GLY A 197 -1.93 -5.47 4.64
CA GLY A 197 -2.32 -4.13 4.18
C GLY A 197 -3.83 -3.86 4.15
N ILE A 198 -4.26 -3.05 3.16
CA ILE A 198 -5.62 -2.50 3.10
C ILE A 198 -6.65 -3.45 2.44
N ARG A 199 -6.25 -4.63 1.96
CA ARG A 199 -7.18 -5.65 1.47
C ARG A 199 -7.07 -6.92 2.29
N ASP A 200 -8.19 -7.58 2.50
CA ASP A 200 -8.24 -8.95 3.00
C ASP A 200 -8.14 -9.97 1.84
N ARG A 201 -7.95 -11.22 2.19
CA ARG A 201 -7.82 -12.33 1.22
C ARG A 201 -8.99 -12.38 0.23
N ALA A 202 -10.22 -12.22 0.71
CA ALA A 202 -11.42 -12.28 -0.11
C ALA A 202 -11.45 -11.17 -1.20
N GLN A 203 -10.75 -10.06 -0.97
CA GLN A 203 -10.62 -8.96 -1.94
C GLN A 203 -9.44 -9.16 -2.89
N LEU A 204 -8.44 -9.95 -2.53
CA LEU A 204 -7.25 -10.23 -3.35
C LEU A 204 -7.44 -11.43 -4.28
N GLU A 205 -8.06 -12.51 -3.81
CA GLU A 205 -8.26 -13.77 -4.55
C GLU A 205 -8.91 -13.60 -5.93
N PRO A 206 -9.91 -12.74 -6.15
CA PRO A 206 -10.53 -12.54 -7.46
C PRO A 206 -9.57 -12.05 -8.55
N TYR A 207 -8.44 -11.44 -8.18
CA TYR A 207 -7.42 -10.95 -9.11
C TYR A 207 -6.34 -11.97 -9.44
N GLN A 208 -6.42 -13.19 -8.86
CA GLN A 208 -5.59 -14.35 -9.15
C GLN A 208 -4.07 -14.06 -9.05
N PRO A 209 -3.56 -13.55 -7.91
CA PRO A 209 -2.12 -13.47 -7.71
C PRO A 209 -1.52 -14.89 -7.69
N ASP A 210 -0.23 -15.03 -7.99
CA ASP A 210 0.44 -16.33 -7.93
C ASP A 210 0.38 -16.93 -6.52
N LEU A 211 0.52 -16.07 -5.51
CA LEU A 211 0.45 -16.47 -4.10
C LEU A 211 -0.22 -15.38 -3.25
N ILE A 212 -0.85 -15.79 -2.15
CA ILE A 212 -1.31 -14.88 -1.08
C ILE A 212 -0.70 -15.31 0.23
N VAL A 213 0.06 -14.42 0.85
CA VAL A 213 0.75 -14.66 2.12
C VAL A 213 0.43 -13.59 3.17
N ARG A 214 0.85 -13.83 4.41
CA ARG A 214 0.49 -12.93 5.52
C ARG A 214 1.12 -11.53 5.40
N ASP A 215 2.43 -11.46 5.09
CA ASP A 215 3.23 -10.24 5.18
C ASP A 215 4.45 -10.28 4.26
N LEU A 216 5.19 -9.16 4.22
CA LEU A 216 6.41 -9.03 3.43
C LEU A 216 7.47 -10.06 3.82
N SER A 217 7.60 -10.40 5.10
CA SER A 217 8.59 -11.40 5.55
C SER A 217 8.32 -12.75 4.92
N SER A 218 7.06 -13.20 4.95
CA SER A 218 6.63 -14.45 4.33
C SER A 218 6.83 -14.44 2.80
N ALA A 219 6.58 -13.30 2.15
CA ALA A 219 6.82 -13.15 0.71
C ALA A 219 8.32 -13.25 0.36
N VAL A 220 9.17 -12.59 1.15
CA VAL A 220 10.62 -12.62 0.96
C VAL A 220 11.18 -14.03 1.14
N ASP A 221 10.73 -14.77 2.14
CA ASP A 221 11.16 -16.14 2.37
C ASP A 221 10.88 -17.03 1.15
N LEU A 222 9.66 -16.96 0.60
CA LEU A 222 9.28 -17.71 -0.60
C LEU A 222 10.09 -17.33 -1.85
N VAL A 223 10.31 -16.03 -2.07
CA VAL A 223 11.10 -15.56 -3.22
C VAL A 223 12.53 -16.08 -3.16
N LEU A 224 13.17 -16.03 -1.99
CA LEU A 224 14.54 -16.50 -1.80
C LEU A 224 14.65 -18.03 -1.91
N GLU A 225 13.68 -18.79 -1.37
CA GLU A 225 13.62 -20.25 -1.49
C GLU A 225 13.47 -20.68 -2.97
N THR A 226 12.60 -20.00 -3.73
CA THR A 226 12.39 -20.28 -5.15
C THR A 226 13.66 -20.01 -5.97
N ALA A 227 14.40 -18.95 -5.66
CA ALA A 227 15.64 -18.61 -6.33
C ALA A 227 16.76 -19.65 -6.08
N LEU A 228 16.83 -20.20 -4.87
CA LEU A 228 17.80 -21.27 -4.54
C LEU A 228 17.53 -22.56 -5.32
N GLN A 229 16.24 -22.93 -5.52
CA GLN A 229 15.84 -24.13 -6.27
C GLN A 229 16.14 -24.03 -7.76
N GLN A 230 16.20 -22.83 -8.34
CA GLN A 230 16.52 -22.62 -9.77
C GLN A 230 18.05 -22.65 -10.05
N THR A 231 18.87 -22.63 -8.99
CA THR A 231 20.34 -22.60 -9.11
C THR A 231 20.97 -23.99 -8.92
N THR A 232 20.17 -24.99 -8.51
CA THR A 232 20.55 -26.41 -8.36
C THR A 232 20.09 -27.23 -9.54
#